data_29eb6e467d76cff6ea2e468163b5696f
#
_entry.id   29eb6e467d76cff6ea2e468163b5696f
#
_cell.length_a   1.000
_cell.length_b   1.000
_cell.length_c   1.000
_cell.angle_alpha   90.00
_cell.angle_beta   90.00
_cell.angle_gamma   90.00
#
_symmetry.space_group_name_H-M   'P 1'
#
loop_
_entity.id
_entity.type
_entity.pdbx_description
1 polymer ?
#
loop_
_entity_poly.entity_id
_entity_poly.type
_entity_poly.pdbx_seq_one_letter_code
_entity_poly.pdbx_strand_id
1 'polypeptide(L)'
;MVIKPGNGEKKVVIVGGGIAGLEAARVAALRGYTVDVYEKEDVLGGQINIAAVPPRKDEILRSVAYFECILPALGVNIHLGTEATKEIMNAADAVIVAVGAHDLMLPIPGADGANVVSSWDVLAGKAEVSGHCAVIGGGLVGTETAEYLLEKGCTVSVIEMLDKIANGESSTILPTIMADFKAHNVAQYVNTKVSAIEAGCVKATQGEEEITIPCDMVVMAVGSKKNMLDVEGVNVPVYYAGDCSGERTASIAEAIRGGYKAANEI
;
A
#
# COMPACT_ATOMS: atom_id res chain seq x y z
N MET A 1 -16.63 -18.57 0.77
CA MET A 1 -17.35 -17.42 1.35
C MET A 1 -18.74 -17.37 0.71
N VAL A 2 -19.80 -17.11 1.47
CA VAL A 2 -21.18 -17.07 0.99
C VAL A 2 -21.68 -15.63 1.07
N ILE A 3 -22.16 -15.07 -0.05
CA ILE A 3 -22.80 -13.76 -0.08
C ILE A 3 -24.21 -13.94 0.46
N LYS A 4 -24.54 -13.23 1.54
CA LYS A 4 -25.86 -13.28 2.15
C LYS A 4 -26.84 -12.43 1.32
N PRO A 5 -28.10 -12.86 1.15
CA PRO A 5 -29.13 -12.01 0.54
C PRO A 5 -29.25 -10.66 1.26
N GLY A 6 -29.52 -9.60 0.52
CA GLY A 6 -29.81 -8.30 1.11
C GLY A 6 -31.13 -8.30 1.90
N ASN A 7 -31.30 -7.33 2.79
CA ASN A 7 -32.45 -7.17 3.66
C ASN A 7 -33.27 -5.93 3.27
N GLY A 8 -33.62 -5.81 2.02
CA GLY A 8 -34.39 -4.70 1.45
C GLY A 8 -33.58 -3.84 0.48
N GLU A 9 -34.20 -2.78 -0.02
CA GLU A 9 -33.52 -1.79 -0.86
C GLU A 9 -32.71 -0.86 0.02
N LYS A 10 -31.39 -0.77 -0.26
CA LYS A 10 -30.48 0.15 0.43
C LYS A 10 -29.56 0.83 -0.57
N LYS A 11 -29.20 2.05 -0.27
CA LYS A 11 -28.12 2.78 -0.92
C LYS A 11 -26.86 2.66 -0.08
N VAL A 12 -25.78 2.16 -0.66
CA VAL A 12 -24.48 1.98 0.01
C VAL A 12 -23.43 2.87 -0.65
N VAL A 13 -22.76 3.68 0.14
CA VAL A 13 -21.63 4.49 -0.31
C VAL A 13 -20.33 3.80 0.11
N ILE A 14 -19.43 3.58 -0.85
CA ILE A 14 -18.09 3.07 -0.65
C ILE A 14 -17.11 4.23 -0.79
N VAL A 15 -16.29 4.48 0.24
CA VAL A 15 -15.27 5.53 0.24
C VAL A 15 -13.90 4.90 0.04
N GLY A 16 -13.35 5.05 -1.16
CA GLY A 16 -12.08 4.49 -1.60
C GLY A 16 -12.24 3.36 -2.63
N GLY A 17 -11.63 3.56 -3.79
CA GLY A 17 -11.59 2.64 -4.93
C GLY A 17 -10.41 1.69 -4.93
N GLY A 18 -9.77 1.43 -3.77
CA GLY A 18 -8.78 0.37 -3.60
C GLY A 18 -9.43 -1.02 -3.58
N ILE A 19 -8.59 -2.08 -3.57
CA ILE A 19 -9.07 -3.46 -3.74
C ILE A 19 -10.12 -3.88 -2.69
N ALA A 20 -10.04 -3.35 -1.46
CA ALA A 20 -11.01 -3.61 -0.41
C ALA A 20 -12.37 -2.97 -0.71
N GLY A 21 -12.37 -1.70 -1.18
CA GLY A 21 -13.58 -0.99 -1.57
C GLY A 21 -14.24 -1.59 -2.80
N LEU A 22 -13.43 -2.00 -3.80
CA LEU A 22 -13.93 -2.63 -5.02
C LEU A 22 -14.62 -3.99 -4.72
N GLU A 23 -14.03 -4.82 -3.84
CA GLU A 23 -14.70 -6.05 -3.41
C GLU A 23 -15.94 -5.77 -2.57
N ALA A 24 -15.90 -4.76 -1.69
CA ALA A 24 -17.08 -4.36 -0.94
C ALA A 24 -18.23 -3.92 -1.87
N ALA A 25 -17.92 -3.14 -2.90
CA ALA A 25 -18.88 -2.70 -3.92
C ALA A 25 -19.48 -3.89 -4.66
N ARG A 26 -18.66 -4.84 -5.11
CA ARG A 26 -19.11 -6.06 -5.79
C ARG A 26 -20.08 -6.88 -4.91
N VAL A 27 -19.71 -7.09 -3.65
CA VAL A 27 -20.54 -7.86 -2.72
C VAL A 27 -21.85 -7.14 -2.40
N ALA A 28 -21.82 -5.84 -2.14
CA ALA A 28 -23.02 -5.03 -1.87
C ALA A 28 -23.98 -5.05 -3.07
N ALA A 29 -23.47 -4.90 -4.29
CA ALA A 29 -24.27 -4.97 -5.51
C ALA A 29 -24.89 -6.37 -5.72
N LEU A 30 -24.13 -7.45 -5.48
CA LEU A 30 -24.64 -8.83 -5.56
C LEU A 30 -25.70 -9.13 -4.46
N ARG A 31 -25.72 -8.36 -3.39
CA ARG A 31 -26.79 -8.40 -2.37
C ARG A 31 -28.03 -7.64 -2.77
N GLY A 32 -28.01 -6.94 -3.93
CA GLY A 32 -29.14 -6.19 -4.47
C GLY A 32 -29.20 -4.73 -4.00
N TYR A 33 -28.12 -4.20 -3.45
CA TYR A 33 -28.06 -2.79 -3.05
C TYR A 33 -27.67 -1.87 -4.21
N THR A 34 -28.13 -0.62 -4.16
CA THR A 34 -27.61 0.46 -5.02
C THR A 34 -26.29 0.93 -4.45
N VAL A 35 -25.23 0.92 -5.26
CA VAL A 35 -23.86 1.17 -4.78
C VAL A 35 -23.22 2.32 -5.55
N ASP A 36 -22.69 3.27 -4.80
CA ASP A 36 -21.84 4.36 -5.31
C ASP A 36 -20.43 4.21 -4.70
N VAL A 37 -19.40 4.17 -5.54
CA VAL A 37 -17.97 4.16 -5.15
C VAL A 37 -17.40 5.54 -5.40
N TYR A 38 -16.80 6.15 -4.39
CA TYR A 38 -16.10 7.43 -4.48
C TYR A 38 -14.60 7.21 -4.32
N GLU A 39 -13.83 7.60 -5.33
CA GLU A 39 -12.37 7.54 -5.33
C GLU A 39 -11.81 8.94 -5.63
N LYS A 40 -10.92 9.40 -4.77
CA LYS A 40 -10.31 10.74 -4.88
C LYS A 40 -9.33 10.85 -6.04
N GLU A 41 -8.70 9.74 -6.42
CA GLU A 41 -7.78 9.68 -7.56
C GLU A 41 -8.58 9.46 -8.87
N ASP A 42 -7.94 9.75 -10.00
CA ASP A 42 -8.55 9.59 -11.32
C ASP A 42 -8.58 8.14 -11.82
N VAL A 43 -8.07 7.20 -11.00
CA VAL A 43 -7.97 5.77 -11.35
C VAL A 43 -8.34 4.89 -10.15
N LEU A 44 -8.89 3.71 -10.45
CA LEU A 44 -9.14 2.67 -9.44
C LEU A 44 -7.85 1.90 -9.10
N GLY A 45 -7.90 1.11 -8.01
CA GLY A 45 -6.86 0.18 -7.61
C GLY A 45 -6.08 0.59 -6.36
N GLY A 46 -5.95 1.91 -6.10
CA GLY A 46 -5.22 2.39 -4.92
C GLY A 46 -3.82 1.81 -4.82
N GLN A 47 -3.47 1.20 -3.70
CA GLN A 47 -2.14 0.61 -3.47
C GLN A 47 -1.75 -0.51 -4.45
N ILE A 48 -2.70 -1.17 -5.13
CA ILE A 48 -2.39 -2.18 -6.15
C ILE A 48 -1.56 -1.57 -7.28
N ASN A 49 -1.83 -0.32 -7.65
CA ASN A 49 -1.13 0.36 -8.73
C ASN A 49 0.37 0.52 -8.45
N ILE A 50 0.74 0.82 -7.21
CA ILE A 50 2.15 0.90 -6.81
C ILE A 50 2.76 -0.48 -6.51
N ALA A 51 1.99 -1.40 -5.96
CA ALA A 51 2.43 -2.77 -5.69
C ALA A 51 2.71 -3.59 -6.95
N ALA A 52 2.19 -3.18 -8.09
CA ALA A 52 2.41 -3.81 -9.39
C ALA A 52 3.69 -3.34 -10.10
N VAL A 53 4.31 -2.27 -9.62
CA VAL A 53 5.47 -1.62 -10.28
C VAL A 53 6.77 -2.41 -10.14
N PRO A 54 7.08 -3.04 -8.98
CA PRO A 54 8.27 -3.87 -8.87
C PRO A 54 8.30 -5.00 -9.90
N PRO A 55 9.50 -5.49 -10.25
CA PRO A 55 9.67 -6.55 -11.24
C PRO A 55 8.75 -7.76 -11.00
N ARG A 56 8.19 -8.32 -12.08
CA ARG A 56 7.38 -9.55 -12.08
C ARG A 56 6.04 -9.47 -11.31
N LYS A 57 5.54 -8.25 -11.03
CA LYS A 57 4.30 -8.05 -10.25
C LYS A 57 3.14 -7.43 -11.04
N ASP A 58 3.33 -7.09 -12.29
CA ASP A 58 2.33 -6.46 -13.17
C ASP A 58 1.03 -7.24 -13.30
N GLU A 59 1.08 -8.57 -13.14
CA GLU A 59 -0.12 -9.42 -13.19
C GLU A 59 -1.17 -9.07 -12.13
N ILE A 60 -0.79 -8.47 -10.99
CA ILE A 60 -1.76 -8.10 -9.95
C ILE A 60 -2.74 -7.01 -10.41
N LEU A 61 -2.37 -6.21 -11.44
CA LEU A 61 -3.28 -5.23 -12.07
C LEU A 61 -4.51 -5.88 -12.70
N ARG A 62 -4.44 -7.16 -13.06
CA ARG A 62 -5.62 -7.89 -13.57
C ARG A 62 -6.77 -7.93 -12.57
N SER A 63 -6.48 -7.83 -11.28
CA SER A 63 -7.51 -7.73 -10.25
C SER A 63 -8.27 -6.41 -10.35
N VAL A 64 -7.61 -5.30 -10.65
CA VAL A 64 -8.24 -3.99 -10.87
C VAL A 64 -9.07 -4.03 -12.15
N ALA A 65 -8.49 -4.49 -13.26
CA ALA A 65 -9.18 -4.64 -14.54
C ALA A 65 -10.45 -5.52 -14.43
N TYR A 66 -10.42 -6.57 -13.60
CA TYR A 66 -11.61 -7.35 -13.29
C TYR A 66 -12.72 -6.51 -12.67
N PHE A 67 -12.40 -5.67 -11.67
CA PHE A 67 -13.40 -4.82 -11.02
C PHE A 67 -13.88 -3.69 -11.93
N GLU A 68 -13.01 -3.11 -12.75
CA GLU A 68 -13.41 -2.11 -13.76
C GLU A 68 -14.44 -2.66 -14.75
N CYS A 69 -14.35 -3.94 -15.06
CA CYS A 69 -15.31 -4.62 -15.93
C CYS A 69 -16.61 -5.01 -15.20
N ILE A 70 -16.49 -5.65 -14.02
CA ILE A 70 -17.65 -6.27 -13.37
C ILE A 70 -18.53 -5.27 -12.62
N LEU A 71 -17.98 -4.21 -12.03
CA LEU A 71 -18.77 -3.27 -11.23
C LEU A 71 -19.80 -2.50 -12.06
N PRO A 72 -19.48 -1.93 -13.23
CA PRO A 72 -20.51 -1.33 -14.10
C PRO A 72 -21.56 -2.34 -14.56
N ALA A 73 -21.16 -3.58 -14.86
CA ALA A 73 -22.11 -4.65 -15.23
C ALA A 73 -23.07 -5.03 -14.10
N LEU A 74 -22.68 -4.80 -12.85
CA LEU A 74 -23.53 -4.97 -11.66
C LEU A 74 -24.34 -3.71 -11.31
N GLY A 75 -24.25 -2.64 -12.10
CA GLY A 75 -24.95 -1.38 -11.87
C GLY A 75 -24.32 -0.49 -10.79
N VAL A 76 -23.04 -0.71 -10.46
CA VAL A 76 -22.31 0.15 -9.53
C VAL A 76 -21.92 1.45 -10.21
N ASN A 77 -22.20 2.58 -9.57
CA ASN A 77 -21.74 3.89 -10.02
C ASN A 77 -20.34 4.16 -9.46
N ILE A 78 -19.42 4.59 -10.32
CA ILE A 78 -18.03 4.89 -9.93
C ILE A 78 -17.77 6.37 -10.18
N HIS A 79 -17.35 7.09 -9.14
CA HIS A 79 -17.06 8.51 -9.14
C HIS A 79 -15.55 8.70 -8.88
N LEU A 80 -14.77 8.82 -9.96
CA LEU A 80 -13.33 9.11 -9.90
C LEU A 80 -13.07 10.60 -9.69
N GLY A 81 -11.86 10.95 -9.21
CA GLY A 81 -11.48 12.34 -8.93
C GLY A 81 -12.40 13.01 -7.90
N THR A 82 -13.11 12.22 -7.07
CA THR A 82 -14.19 12.73 -6.21
C THR A 82 -14.05 12.20 -4.79
N GLU A 83 -13.85 13.11 -3.85
CA GLU A 83 -13.90 12.76 -2.42
C GLU A 83 -15.35 12.63 -1.94
N ALA A 84 -15.63 11.57 -1.17
CA ALA A 84 -16.92 11.43 -0.51
C ALA A 84 -17.06 12.44 0.64
N THR A 85 -17.92 13.42 0.49
CA THR A 85 -18.23 14.38 1.56
C THR A 85 -19.19 13.78 2.59
N LYS A 86 -19.31 14.43 3.76
CA LYS A 86 -20.25 14.00 4.81
C LYS A 86 -21.70 14.05 4.34
N GLU A 87 -22.04 14.97 3.44
CA GLU A 87 -23.37 15.08 2.80
C GLU A 87 -23.65 13.86 1.92
N ILE A 88 -22.66 13.42 1.13
CA ILE A 88 -22.75 12.21 0.31
C ILE A 88 -22.95 10.98 1.19
N MET A 89 -22.15 10.85 2.25
CA MET A 89 -22.22 9.73 3.19
C MET A 89 -23.59 9.70 3.91
N ASN A 90 -24.09 10.84 4.34
CA ASN A 90 -25.38 10.94 5.03
C ASN A 90 -26.61 10.74 4.09
N ALA A 91 -26.43 10.83 2.77
CA ALA A 91 -27.48 10.53 1.79
C ALA A 91 -27.59 9.02 1.47
N ALA A 92 -26.79 8.18 2.12
CA ALA A 92 -26.82 6.72 2.01
C ALA A 92 -27.53 6.08 3.21
N ASP A 93 -27.83 4.77 3.11
CA ASP A 93 -28.32 3.95 4.21
C ASP A 93 -27.18 3.29 5.00
N ALA A 94 -26.01 3.16 4.37
CA ALA A 94 -24.78 2.66 4.99
C ALA A 94 -23.55 3.15 4.24
N VAL A 95 -22.43 3.27 4.94
CA VAL A 95 -21.13 3.66 4.38
C VAL A 95 -20.09 2.58 4.67
N ILE A 96 -19.28 2.24 3.68
CA ILE A 96 -18.07 1.43 3.88
C ILE A 96 -16.84 2.30 3.60
N VAL A 97 -16.02 2.51 4.61
CA VAL A 97 -14.76 3.24 4.53
C VAL A 97 -13.64 2.27 4.18
N ALA A 98 -12.99 2.47 3.04
CA ALA A 98 -11.90 1.63 2.51
C ALA A 98 -10.72 2.48 1.99
N VAL A 99 -10.35 3.51 2.75
CA VAL A 99 -9.35 4.53 2.38
C VAL A 99 -7.88 4.06 2.53
N GLY A 100 -7.66 2.80 2.90
CA GLY A 100 -6.35 2.16 2.90
C GLY A 100 -5.37 2.74 3.93
N ALA A 101 -4.11 2.88 3.52
CA ALA A 101 -2.98 3.34 4.32
C ALA A 101 -2.09 4.28 3.51
N HIS A 102 -1.13 4.91 4.16
CA HIS A 102 -0.03 5.67 3.57
C HIS A 102 1.31 5.14 4.10
N ASP A 103 2.38 5.43 3.41
CA ASP A 103 3.74 5.10 3.80
C ASP A 103 4.16 5.78 5.10
N LEU A 104 5.07 5.14 5.80
CA LEU A 104 5.62 5.65 7.06
C LEU A 104 7.03 6.21 6.83
N MET A 105 7.21 7.47 7.22
CA MET A 105 8.53 8.11 7.32
C MET A 105 8.99 8.11 8.77
N LEU A 106 10.21 7.60 9.02
CA LEU A 106 10.76 7.59 10.38
C LEU A 106 11.14 9.00 10.81
N PRO A 107 10.82 9.39 12.05
CA PRO A 107 11.21 10.69 12.60
C PRO A 107 12.66 10.66 13.13
N ILE A 108 13.62 10.38 12.25
CA ILE A 108 15.05 10.36 12.56
C ILE A 108 15.71 11.63 12.02
N PRO A 109 16.83 12.10 12.61
CA PRO A 109 17.58 13.23 12.12
C PRO A 109 17.91 13.09 10.63
N GLY A 110 17.61 14.10 9.82
CA GLY A 110 17.84 14.14 8.39
C GLY A 110 16.80 13.43 7.52
N ALA A 111 15.72 12.90 8.10
CA ALA A 111 14.64 12.25 7.34
C ALA A 111 13.85 13.20 6.43
N ASP A 112 13.96 14.49 6.66
CA ASP A 112 13.38 15.58 5.86
C ASP A 112 14.34 16.13 4.79
N GLY A 113 15.49 15.48 4.61
CA GLY A 113 16.49 15.86 3.62
C GLY A 113 15.97 15.72 2.19
N ALA A 114 16.44 16.58 1.29
CA ALA A 114 16.04 16.56 -0.12
C ALA A 114 16.44 15.28 -0.87
N ASN A 115 17.39 14.50 -0.30
CA ASN A 115 17.84 13.21 -0.81
C ASN A 115 17.08 12.02 -0.19
N VAL A 116 16.03 12.28 0.60
CA VAL A 116 15.22 11.25 1.26
C VAL A 116 13.84 11.19 0.61
N VAL A 117 13.44 10.02 0.17
CA VAL A 117 12.16 9.77 -0.48
C VAL A 117 11.49 8.53 0.10
N SER A 118 10.17 8.43 -0.05
CA SER A 118 9.47 7.20 0.33
C SER A 118 9.54 6.15 -0.80
N SER A 119 9.49 4.88 -0.43
CA SER A 119 9.39 3.79 -1.41
C SER A 119 8.11 3.90 -2.26
N TRP A 120 7.02 4.42 -1.69
CA TRP A 120 5.77 4.60 -2.41
C TRP A 120 5.87 5.70 -3.46
N ASP A 121 6.52 6.83 -3.15
CA ASP A 121 6.74 7.90 -4.14
C ASP A 121 7.67 7.46 -5.27
N VAL A 122 8.69 6.65 -4.95
CA VAL A 122 9.57 6.04 -5.96
C VAL A 122 8.76 5.13 -6.89
N LEU A 123 7.98 4.20 -6.34
CA LEU A 123 7.16 3.27 -7.13
C LEU A 123 6.02 3.97 -7.87
N ALA A 124 5.49 5.05 -7.32
CA ALA A 124 4.48 5.87 -7.99
C ALA A 124 5.05 6.79 -9.10
N GLY A 125 6.38 6.83 -9.27
CA GLY A 125 7.03 7.72 -10.22
C GLY A 125 6.97 9.20 -9.84
N LYS A 126 6.70 9.50 -8.57
CA LYS A 126 6.65 10.87 -8.02
C LYS A 126 8.02 11.38 -7.56
N ALA A 127 8.95 10.45 -7.31
CA ALA A 127 10.33 10.76 -6.93
C ALA A 127 11.31 10.18 -7.95
N GLU A 128 12.23 11.02 -8.43
CA GLU A 128 13.35 10.55 -9.26
C GLU A 128 14.45 9.96 -8.39
N VAL A 129 15.07 8.89 -8.89
CA VAL A 129 16.13 8.17 -8.18
C VAL A 129 17.35 8.02 -9.08
N SER A 130 18.55 8.14 -8.51
CA SER A 130 19.80 7.98 -9.24
C SER A 130 20.97 7.68 -8.29
N GLY A 131 22.08 7.20 -8.85
CA GLY A 131 23.29 6.94 -8.09
C GLY A 131 23.20 5.74 -7.16
N HIS A 132 23.75 5.86 -5.95
CA HIS A 132 23.68 4.82 -4.92
C HIS A 132 22.53 5.09 -3.96
N CYS A 133 21.54 4.19 -3.93
CA CYS A 133 20.36 4.28 -3.08
C CYS A 133 20.48 3.39 -1.85
N ALA A 134 20.37 3.97 -0.66
CA ALA A 134 20.24 3.24 0.58
C ALA A 134 18.76 3.02 0.90
N VAL A 135 18.26 1.77 0.81
CA VAL A 135 16.89 1.40 1.17
C VAL A 135 16.85 1.09 2.67
N ILE A 136 16.12 1.88 3.44
CA ILE A 136 15.89 1.67 4.87
C ILE A 136 14.61 0.85 5.05
N GLY A 137 14.77 -0.35 5.60
CA GLY A 137 13.74 -1.37 5.72
C GLY A 137 13.89 -2.45 4.65
N GLY A 138 14.29 -3.65 5.07
CA GLY A 138 14.49 -4.82 4.23
C GLY A 138 13.30 -5.80 4.24
N GLY A 139 12.09 -5.33 4.57
CA GLY A 139 10.86 -6.11 4.45
C GLY A 139 10.48 -6.36 2.98
N LEU A 140 9.25 -6.86 2.73
CA LEU A 140 8.78 -7.17 1.37
C LEU A 140 8.84 -5.94 0.46
N VAL A 141 8.25 -4.82 0.89
CA VAL A 141 8.23 -3.58 0.10
C VAL A 141 9.64 -3.05 -0.16
N GLY A 142 10.53 -3.10 0.84
CA GLY A 142 11.90 -2.62 0.68
C GLY A 142 12.73 -3.46 -0.29
N THR A 143 12.59 -4.79 -0.25
CA THR A 143 13.29 -5.68 -1.19
C THR A 143 12.75 -5.53 -2.62
N GLU A 144 11.44 -5.41 -2.79
CA GLU A 144 10.79 -5.14 -4.07
C GLU A 144 11.18 -3.77 -4.65
N THR A 145 11.26 -2.75 -3.78
CA THR A 145 11.74 -1.42 -4.17
C THR A 145 13.21 -1.47 -4.57
N ALA A 146 14.04 -2.24 -3.86
CA ALA A 146 15.45 -2.44 -4.21
C ALA A 146 15.61 -3.07 -5.61
N GLU A 147 14.82 -4.12 -5.94
CA GLU A 147 14.81 -4.69 -7.29
C GLU A 147 14.42 -3.65 -8.35
N TYR A 148 13.39 -2.85 -8.09
CA TYR A 148 12.97 -1.77 -8.99
C TYR A 148 14.09 -0.73 -9.21
N LEU A 149 14.80 -0.34 -8.16
CA LEU A 149 15.93 0.58 -8.23
C LEU A 149 17.08 0.02 -9.08
N LEU A 150 17.36 -1.29 -8.98
CA LEU A 150 18.34 -1.96 -9.84
C LEU A 150 17.94 -1.90 -11.32
N GLU A 151 16.67 -2.10 -11.65
CA GLU A 151 16.16 -1.95 -13.03
C GLU A 151 16.28 -0.50 -13.56
N LYS A 152 16.24 0.49 -12.65
CA LYS A 152 16.48 1.90 -12.98
C LYS A 152 17.96 2.25 -13.13
N GLY A 153 18.85 1.28 -12.95
CA GLY A 153 20.30 1.47 -13.08
C GLY A 153 20.98 2.05 -11.83
N CYS A 154 20.29 2.10 -10.70
CA CYS A 154 20.88 2.49 -9.43
C CYS A 154 21.76 1.35 -8.86
N THR A 155 22.76 1.70 -8.08
CA THR A 155 23.38 0.75 -7.13
C THR A 155 22.62 0.83 -5.81
N VAL A 156 22.53 -0.30 -5.08
CA VAL A 156 21.63 -0.38 -3.92
C VAL A 156 22.32 -0.99 -2.71
N SER A 157 22.06 -0.40 -1.54
CA SER A 157 22.27 -1.02 -0.23
C SER A 157 20.93 -1.18 0.48
N VAL A 158 20.71 -2.31 1.15
CA VAL A 158 19.52 -2.55 1.98
C VAL A 158 19.90 -2.58 3.44
N ILE A 159 19.24 -1.78 4.27
CA ILE A 159 19.51 -1.66 5.71
C ILE A 159 18.29 -2.17 6.47
N GLU A 160 18.47 -3.23 7.27
CA GLU A 160 17.40 -3.89 8.01
C GLU A 160 17.78 -4.04 9.49
N MET A 161 16.87 -3.67 10.38
CA MET A 161 17.09 -3.79 11.82
C MET A 161 16.96 -5.23 12.34
N LEU A 162 16.26 -6.09 11.60
CA LEU A 162 16.10 -7.50 11.91
C LEU A 162 17.29 -8.31 11.37
N ASP A 163 17.34 -9.58 11.73
CA ASP A 163 18.41 -10.52 11.39
C ASP A 163 18.43 -10.97 9.91
N LYS A 164 17.38 -10.65 9.14
CA LYS A 164 17.28 -11.00 7.72
C LYS A 164 16.39 -10.04 6.95
N ILE A 165 16.65 -9.89 5.66
CA ILE A 165 15.80 -9.18 4.71
C ILE A 165 14.74 -10.12 4.12
N ALA A 166 13.77 -9.55 3.40
CA ALA A 166 12.66 -10.26 2.76
C ALA A 166 11.89 -11.20 3.71
N ASN A 167 11.79 -10.79 4.99
CA ASN A 167 11.10 -11.61 5.97
C ASN A 167 9.62 -11.75 5.63
N GLY A 168 9.15 -12.99 5.47
CA GLY A 168 7.78 -13.29 5.06
C GLY A 168 7.61 -13.52 3.55
N GLU A 169 8.68 -13.40 2.76
CA GLU A 169 8.63 -13.71 1.33
C GLU A 169 8.45 -15.21 1.09
N SER A 170 7.77 -15.55 -0.01
CA SER A 170 7.58 -16.93 -0.44
C SER A 170 8.92 -17.62 -0.70
N SER A 171 9.02 -18.87 -0.24
CA SER A 171 10.20 -19.71 -0.50
C SER A 171 10.46 -19.96 -2.00
N THR A 172 9.50 -19.71 -2.85
CA THR A 172 9.64 -19.83 -4.31
C THR A 172 10.17 -18.54 -4.96
N ILE A 173 9.92 -17.38 -4.36
CA ILE A 173 10.33 -16.06 -4.88
C ILE A 173 11.67 -15.63 -4.29
N LEU A 174 11.88 -15.85 -2.99
CA LEU A 174 13.08 -15.44 -2.27
C LEU A 174 14.41 -15.82 -2.96
N PRO A 175 14.59 -17.04 -3.53
CA PRO A 175 15.83 -17.38 -4.24
C PRO A 175 16.10 -16.48 -5.45
N THR A 176 15.07 -16.04 -6.16
CA THR A 176 15.19 -15.12 -7.30
C THR A 176 15.67 -13.75 -6.85
N ILE A 177 15.05 -13.17 -5.82
CA ILE A 177 15.47 -11.89 -5.22
C ILE A 177 16.94 -11.96 -4.77
N MET A 178 17.32 -13.03 -4.07
CA MET A 178 18.70 -13.20 -3.59
C MET A 178 19.71 -13.38 -4.73
N ALA A 179 19.32 -14.03 -5.82
CA ALA A 179 20.14 -14.14 -7.02
C ALA A 179 20.35 -12.79 -7.71
N ASP A 180 19.29 -12.00 -7.84
CA ASP A 180 19.35 -10.65 -8.40
C ASP A 180 20.23 -9.73 -7.53
N PHE A 181 20.07 -9.76 -6.22
CA PHE A 181 20.88 -8.98 -5.29
C PHE A 181 22.37 -9.36 -5.36
N LYS A 182 22.66 -10.66 -5.47
CA LYS A 182 24.04 -11.15 -5.65
C LYS A 182 24.62 -10.71 -6.99
N ALA A 183 23.86 -10.79 -8.07
CA ALA A 183 24.30 -10.40 -9.42
C ALA A 183 24.66 -8.91 -9.50
N HIS A 184 23.95 -8.06 -8.75
CA HIS A 184 24.16 -6.62 -8.72
C HIS A 184 25.00 -6.13 -7.53
N ASN A 185 25.59 -7.05 -6.74
CA ASN A 185 26.39 -6.74 -5.57
C ASN A 185 25.65 -5.85 -4.55
N VAL A 186 24.37 -6.09 -4.31
CA VAL A 186 23.58 -5.36 -3.33
C VAL A 186 24.15 -5.63 -1.92
N ALA A 187 24.61 -4.57 -1.26
CA ALA A 187 25.06 -4.67 0.12
C ALA A 187 23.87 -4.82 1.07
N GLN A 188 23.93 -5.78 1.99
CA GLN A 188 22.86 -6.08 2.93
C GLN A 188 23.37 -5.88 4.36
N TYR A 189 22.84 -4.86 5.03
CA TYR A 189 23.16 -4.53 6.42
C TYR A 189 22.02 -5.00 7.31
N VAL A 190 22.08 -6.24 7.79
CA VAL A 190 21.11 -6.79 8.76
C VAL A 190 21.55 -6.50 10.20
N ASN A 191 20.64 -6.65 11.17
CA ASN A 191 20.85 -6.25 12.57
C ASN A 191 21.35 -4.80 12.68
N THR A 192 20.90 -3.93 11.76
CA THR A 192 21.43 -2.57 11.59
C THR A 192 20.32 -1.55 11.77
N LYS A 193 20.43 -0.75 12.82
CA LYS A 193 19.46 0.31 13.14
C LYS A 193 19.98 1.66 12.68
N VAL A 194 19.25 2.31 11.80
CA VAL A 194 19.56 3.68 11.36
C VAL A 194 19.33 4.66 12.51
N SER A 195 20.29 5.57 12.72
CA SER A 195 20.24 6.61 13.74
C SER A 195 20.10 8.01 13.16
N ALA A 196 20.65 8.28 11.99
CA ALA A 196 20.54 9.56 11.29
C ALA A 196 20.83 9.42 9.80
N ILE A 197 20.36 10.39 9.04
CA ILE A 197 20.67 10.56 7.62
C ILE A 197 21.43 11.88 7.47
N GLU A 198 22.55 11.81 6.76
CA GLU A 198 23.40 12.98 6.48
C GLU A 198 23.57 13.14 4.96
N ALA A 199 24.11 14.26 4.54
CA ALA A 199 24.47 14.44 3.13
C ALA A 199 25.52 13.41 2.72
N GLY A 200 25.13 12.51 1.78
CA GLY A 200 26.00 11.49 1.23
C GLY A 200 26.14 10.20 2.07
N CYS A 201 25.43 10.05 3.18
CA CYS A 201 25.49 8.81 3.94
C CYS A 201 24.34 8.60 4.93
N VAL A 202 24.18 7.34 5.35
CA VAL A 202 23.35 6.95 6.49
C VAL A 202 24.24 6.57 7.66
N LYS A 203 23.93 7.10 8.85
CA LYS A 203 24.54 6.67 10.13
C LYS A 203 23.67 5.56 10.73
N ALA A 204 24.31 4.50 11.15
CA ALA A 204 23.63 3.35 11.72
C ALA A 204 24.48 2.67 12.79
N THR A 205 23.82 1.81 13.57
CA THR A 205 24.46 0.95 14.57
C THR A 205 24.21 -0.50 14.20
N GLN A 206 25.27 -1.28 14.05
CA GLN A 206 25.21 -2.72 13.83
C GLN A 206 25.79 -3.44 15.06
N GLY A 207 24.93 -4.06 15.84
CA GLY A 207 25.31 -4.54 17.17
C GLY A 207 25.69 -3.36 18.08
N GLU A 208 26.96 -3.28 18.49
CA GLU A 208 27.52 -2.18 19.29
C GLU A 208 28.39 -1.21 18.46
N GLU A 209 28.60 -1.49 17.17
CA GLU A 209 29.44 -0.68 16.29
C GLU A 209 28.63 0.40 15.57
N GLU A 210 29.13 1.63 15.61
CA GLU A 210 28.66 2.71 14.75
C GLU A 210 29.26 2.55 13.36
N ILE A 211 28.40 2.54 12.34
CA ILE A 211 28.81 2.43 10.95
C ILE A 211 28.27 3.59 10.13
N THR A 212 28.97 3.89 9.05
CA THR A 212 28.55 4.89 8.06
C THR A 212 28.39 4.22 6.71
N ILE A 213 27.23 4.31 6.13
CA ILE A 213 26.87 3.70 4.83
C ILE A 213 26.77 4.81 3.80
N PRO A 214 27.70 4.92 2.85
CA PRO A 214 27.66 5.94 1.82
C PRO A 214 26.43 5.74 0.91
N CYS A 215 25.79 6.83 0.51
CA CYS A 215 24.70 6.81 -0.47
C CYS A 215 24.46 8.21 -1.02
N ASP A 216 23.92 8.28 -2.25
CA ASP A 216 23.46 9.52 -2.85
C ASP A 216 22.02 9.83 -2.43
N MET A 217 21.20 8.80 -2.31
CA MET A 217 19.79 8.90 -1.94
C MET A 217 19.41 7.87 -0.88
N VAL A 218 18.38 8.20 -0.13
CA VAL A 218 17.78 7.31 0.87
C VAL A 218 16.33 7.05 0.50
N VAL A 219 15.95 5.78 0.45
CA VAL A 219 14.58 5.35 0.18
C VAL A 219 14.02 4.68 1.43
N MET A 220 13.01 5.29 2.04
CA MET A 220 12.35 4.73 3.23
C MET A 220 11.27 3.71 2.85
N ALA A 221 11.41 2.48 3.38
CA ALA A 221 10.50 1.36 3.17
C ALA A 221 10.16 0.68 4.51
N VAL A 222 9.84 1.46 5.52
CA VAL A 222 9.72 1.04 6.94
C VAL A 222 8.28 0.69 7.34
N GLY A 223 7.43 0.46 6.36
CA GLY A 223 6.03 0.08 6.54
C GLY A 223 5.05 1.20 6.22
N SER A 224 3.82 1.01 6.66
CA SER A 224 2.71 1.92 6.37
C SER A 224 1.85 2.14 7.61
N LYS A 225 1.09 3.23 7.59
CA LYS A 225 0.16 3.61 8.64
C LYS A 225 -1.24 3.77 8.04
N LYS A 226 -2.25 3.27 8.73
CA LYS A 226 -3.64 3.38 8.29
C LYS A 226 -4.07 4.82 8.11
N ASN A 227 -4.83 5.06 7.05
CA ASN A 227 -5.54 6.32 6.86
C ASN A 227 -6.75 6.39 7.78
N MET A 228 -7.01 7.57 8.30
CA MET A 228 -8.19 7.86 9.12
C MET A 228 -9.08 8.81 8.33
N LEU A 229 -10.32 8.39 8.09
CA LEU A 229 -11.36 9.29 7.57
C LEU A 229 -12.14 9.89 8.74
N ASP A 230 -12.33 11.20 8.72
CA ASP A 230 -13.21 11.86 9.70
C ASP A 230 -14.68 11.56 9.35
N VAL A 231 -15.31 10.76 10.17
CA VAL A 231 -16.73 10.38 10.07
C VAL A 231 -17.59 11.01 11.15
N GLU A 232 -17.06 11.99 11.90
CA GLU A 232 -17.85 12.75 12.89
C GLU A 232 -18.99 13.49 12.16
N GLY A 233 -20.21 13.30 12.63
CA GLY A 233 -21.42 13.86 11.99
C GLY A 233 -21.98 13.00 10.84
N VAL A 234 -21.41 11.83 10.57
CA VAL A 234 -22.06 10.80 9.73
C VAL A 234 -23.08 10.04 10.60
N ASN A 235 -24.37 10.11 10.22
CA ASN A 235 -25.49 9.63 11.05
C ASN A 235 -26.04 8.28 10.59
N VAL A 236 -25.34 7.61 9.66
CA VAL A 236 -25.68 6.27 9.17
C VAL A 236 -24.63 5.25 9.63
N PRO A 237 -24.94 3.94 9.64
CA PRO A 237 -23.96 2.92 9.96
C PRO A 237 -22.70 3.02 9.09
N VAL A 238 -21.52 3.02 9.74
CA VAL A 238 -20.22 3.07 9.08
C VAL A 238 -19.46 1.77 9.35
N TYR A 239 -19.03 1.13 8.28
CA TYR A 239 -18.21 -0.08 8.29
C TYR A 239 -16.81 0.24 7.75
N TYR A 240 -15.81 -0.54 8.12
CA TYR A 240 -14.43 -0.34 7.67
C TYR A 240 -13.90 -1.58 6.96
N ALA A 241 -13.12 -1.38 5.90
CA ALA A 241 -12.53 -2.45 5.10
C ALA A 241 -11.09 -2.15 4.70
N GLY A 242 -10.29 -3.20 4.54
CA GLY A 242 -8.88 -3.07 4.16
C GLY A 242 -8.01 -2.47 5.27
N ASP A 243 -6.90 -1.86 4.90
CA ASP A 243 -5.87 -1.41 5.83
C ASP A 243 -6.34 -0.37 6.84
N CYS A 244 -7.34 0.44 6.51
CA CYS A 244 -7.90 1.43 7.45
C CYS A 244 -8.74 0.79 8.58
N SER A 245 -9.17 -0.48 8.44
CA SER A 245 -10.00 -1.17 9.42
C SER A 245 -9.18 -1.89 10.50
N GLY A 246 -7.94 -2.29 10.21
CA GLY A 246 -7.13 -3.16 11.04
C GLY A 246 -6.15 -2.42 11.94
N GLU A 247 -5.54 -3.16 12.86
CA GLU A 247 -4.39 -2.69 13.64
C GLU A 247 -3.09 -2.73 12.81
N ARG A 248 -3.04 -3.58 11.79
CA ARG A 248 -1.92 -3.74 10.87
C ARG A 248 -2.40 -3.59 9.44
N THR A 249 -1.56 -3.01 8.60
CA THR A 249 -1.73 -3.07 7.16
C THR A 249 -1.60 -4.51 6.70
N ALA A 250 -2.54 -4.95 5.88
CA ALA A 250 -2.71 -6.34 5.53
C ALA A 250 -2.12 -6.66 4.14
N SER A 251 -2.26 -7.89 3.73
CA SER A 251 -2.01 -8.30 2.35
C SER A 251 -3.22 -7.99 1.46
N ILE A 252 -3.03 -8.06 0.15
CA ILE A 252 -4.12 -7.95 -0.86
C ILE A 252 -5.27 -8.90 -0.50
N ALA A 253 -4.97 -10.14 -0.10
CA ALA A 253 -5.97 -11.13 0.27
C ALA A 253 -6.79 -10.71 1.51
N GLU A 254 -6.15 -10.13 2.51
CA GLU A 254 -6.85 -9.63 3.71
C GLU A 254 -7.69 -8.40 3.38
N ALA A 255 -7.20 -7.51 2.51
CA ALA A 255 -7.97 -6.36 2.04
C ALA A 255 -9.27 -6.79 1.32
N ILE A 256 -9.19 -7.78 0.42
CA ILE A 256 -10.35 -8.37 -0.25
C ILE A 256 -11.30 -9.02 0.77
N ARG A 257 -10.79 -9.81 1.72
CA ARG A 257 -11.61 -10.41 2.78
C ARG A 257 -12.32 -9.37 3.63
N GLY A 258 -11.63 -8.25 3.95
CA GLY A 258 -12.19 -7.13 4.69
C GLY A 258 -13.36 -6.48 3.95
N GLY A 259 -13.20 -6.20 2.65
CA GLY A 259 -14.27 -5.68 1.79
C GLY A 259 -15.47 -6.61 1.72
N TYR A 260 -15.22 -7.90 1.47
CA TYR A 260 -16.25 -8.93 1.48
C TYR A 260 -17.01 -8.97 2.81
N LYS A 261 -16.31 -8.95 3.93
CA LYS A 261 -16.91 -9.02 5.28
C LYS A 261 -17.76 -7.78 5.56
N ALA A 262 -17.20 -6.59 5.39
CA ALA A 262 -17.89 -5.33 5.65
C ALA A 262 -19.20 -5.24 4.86
N ALA A 263 -19.19 -5.59 3.57
CA ALA A 263 -20.40 -5.58 2.75
C ALA A 263 -21.43 -6.66 3.14
N ASN A 264 -21.03 -7.78 3.73
CA ASN A 264 -21.95 -8.80 4.24
C ASN A 264 -22.57 -8.45 5.61
N GLU A 265 -22.02 -7.48 6.33
CA GLU A 265 -22.51 -7.02 7.63
C GLU A 265 -23.64 -5.97 7.52
N ILE A 266 -23.80 -5.30 6.35
CA ILE A 266 -24.91 -4.39 6.07
C ILE A 266 -26.22 -5.19 6.04
#